data_c6cece1d1d0c0819970e0ef2b56c8489
#
_entry.id   c6cece1d1d0c0819970e0ef2b56c8489
#
_cell.length_a   1.000
_cell.length_b   1.000
_cell.length_c   1.000
_cell.angle_alpha   90.00
_cell.angle_beta   90.00
_cell.angle_gamma   90.00
#
_symmetry.space_group_name_H-M   'P 1'
#
loop_
_entity.id
_entity.type
_entity.pdbx_description
1 polymer ?
#
loop_
_entity_poly.entity_id
_entity_poly.type
_entity_poly.pdbx_seq_one_letter_code
_entity_poly.pdbx_strand_id
1 'polypeptide(L)'
;MLTIRDVARLAGVSVATVSRVLNNSTQVSPDTRESVMKAVAQLGYRPNANAQALATQVSDTIGVVVMDVSDAFFGALVKAVDMVAQQYQKNVLIGNSYHEAEKERNAIEVLIRQRCNALIVHSKALSDEELTAFMEQVPGMVLINRIVPGYLHRCVGLDNISGAVMATRMLLNNGHQRIGYLASSHRIEDNEQRYEGWLRALQERGVVPPDSWLASGSPDMQGGEAAMVELLGRNPGLTAVFAYNDSMAAGALTALKDNGVAVPQHFSLIGFDDIPIARYTDPQLTTVRYPVASMAKLATELALQGAAGKLDISATHCFMPTLVRRHSVTPKQNVVTITNP
;
A
#
# COMPACT_ATOMS: atom_id res chain seq x y z
N MET A 1 29.85 2.01 28.39
CA MET A 1 28.98 1.11 27.65
C MET A 1 29.63 -0.27 27.67
N LEU A 2 28.92 -1.31 28.11
CA LEU A 2 29.46 -2.68 28.14
C LEU A 2 29.69 -3.20 26.73
N THR A 3 30.80 -3.87 26.51
CA THR A 3 31.25 -4.34 25.19
C THR A 3 31.38 -5.86 25.16
N ILE A 4 31.44 -6.46 24.00
CA ILE A 4 31.73 -7.88 23.81
C ILE A 4 33.07 -8.29 24.45
N ARG A 5 34.04 -7.34 24.57
CA ARG A 5 35.32 -7.57 25.26
C ARG A 5 35.14 -7.78 26.76
N ASP A 6 34.18 -7.11 27.37
CA ASP A 6 33.93 -7.27 28.81
C ASP A 6 33.30 -8.63 29.10
N VAL A 7 32.41 -9.11 28.20
CA VAL A 7 31.85 -10.49 28.28
C VAL A 7 32.98 -11.53 28.12
N ALA A 8 33.85 -11.33 27.12
CA ALA A 8 34.97 -12.23 26.86
C ALA A 8 35.92 -12.34 28.09
N ARG A 9 36.22 -11.19 28.72
CA ARG A 9 37.04 -11.13 29.94
C ARG A 9 36.38 -11.87 31.10
N LEU A 10 35.08 -11.66 31.33
CA LEU A 10 34.34 -12.32 32.44
C LEU A 10 34.17 -13.81 32.22
N ALA A 11 33.93 -14.25 31.00
CA ALA A 11 33.78 -15.65 30.64
C ALA A 11 35.11 -16.41 30.45
N GLY A 12 36.27 -15.72 30.48
CA GLY A 12 37.58 -16.35 30.33
C GLY A 12 37.85 -16.89 28.92
N VAL A 13 37.19 -16.30 27.88
CA VAL A 13 37.30 -16.77 26.48
C VAL A 13 37.67 -15.64 25.51
N SER A 14 37.98 -15.99 24.28
CA SER A 14 38.24 -14.97 23.23
C SER A 14 36.95 -14.25 22.80
N VAL A 15 37.09 -13.01 22.29
CA VAL A 15 35.98 -12.27 21.68
C VAL A 15 35.34 -13.05 20.52
N ALA A 16 36.15 -13.76 19.73
CA ALA A 16 35.65 -14.63 18.67
C ALA A 16 34.79 -15.78 19.20
N THR A 17 35.15 -16.35 20.36
CA THR A 17 34.35 -17.39 21.02
C THR A 17 33.00 -16.83 21.50
N VAL A 18 32.99 -15.65 22.14
CA VAL A 18 31.75 -14.97 22.53
C VAL A 18 30.87 -14.70 21.31
N SER A 19 31.44 -14.19 20.23
CA SER A 19 30.70 -13.94 18.98
C SER A 19 30.07 -15.22 18.42
N ARG A 20 30.81 -16.35 18.41
CA ARG A 20 30.28 -17.65 17.97
C ARG A 20 29.13 -18.14 18.85
N VAL A 21 29.23 -17.97 20.17
CA VAL A 21 28.15 -18.32 21.09
C VAL A 21 26.90 -17.49 20.83
N LEU A 22 27.05 -16.17 20.71
CA LEU A 22 25.93 -15.26 20.47
C LEU A 22 25.25 -15.50 19.11
N ASN A 23 26.02 -15.97 18.11
CA ASN A 23 25.53 -16.33 16.79
C ASN A 23 25.10 -17.82 16.69
N ASN A 24 24.89 -18.51 17.80
CA ASN A 24 24.45 -19.90 17.87
C ASN A 24 25.29 -20.90 17.05
N SER A 25 26.60 -20.65 16.88
CA SER A 25 27.50 -21.54 16.16
C SER A 25 27.58 -22.92 16.85
N THR A 26 27.53 -23.98 16.06
CA THR A 26 27.68 -25.38 16.53
C THR A 26 29.12 -25.73 16.90
N GLN A 27 30.10 -24.87 16.62
CA GLN A 27 31.54 -25.07 16.86
C GLN A 27 31.98 -24.73 18.29
N VAL A 28 31.06 -24.54 19.22
CA VAL A 28 31.37 -24.18 20.63
C VAL A 28 30.82 -25.26 21.54
N SER A 29 31.67 -25.71 22.51
CA SER A 29 31.24 -26.72 23.48
C SER A 29 30.09 -26.22 24.38
N PRO A 30 29.23 -27.11 24.89
CA PRO A 30 28.12 -26.74 25.78
C PRO A 30 28.61 -25.95 27.00
N ASP A 31 29.71 -26.37 27.67
CA ASP A 31 30.25 -25.70 28.85
C ASP A 31 30.72 -24.26 28.57
N THR A 32 31.36 -24.06 27.41
CA THR A 32 31.81 -22.73 26.99
C THR A 32 30.59 -21.86 26.70
N ARG A 33 29.55 -22.40 26.07
CA ARG A 33 28.30 -21.67 25.80
C ARG A 33 27.63 -21.24 27.09
N GLU A 34 27.55 -22.14 28.09
CA GLU A 34 26.96 -21.83 29.40
C GLU A 34 27.74 -20.73 30.13
N SER A 35 29.08 -20.82 30.16
CA SER A 35 29.95 -19.79 30.75
C SER A 35 29.74 -18.42 30.14
N VAL A 36 29.70 -18.34 28.80
CA VAL A 36 29.46 -17.08 28.08
C VAL A 36 28.07 -16.52 28.34
N MET A 37 27.02 -17.37 28.35
CA MET A 37 25.65 -16.92 28.61
C MET A 37 25.46 -16.45 30.06
N LYS A 38 26.14 -17.05 31.05
CA LYS A 38 26.20 -16.54 32.42
C LYS A 38 26.84 -15.15 32.48
N ALA A 39 27.97 -14.97 31.82
CA ALA A 39 28.65 -13.67 31.75
C ALA A 39 27.78 -12.59 31.07
N VAL A 40 27.09 -12.93 29.98
CA VAL A 40 26.12 -12.05 29.31
C VAL A 40 25.01 -11.62 30.27
N ALA A 41 24.39 -12.56 30.97
CA ALA A 41 23.33 -12.28 31.95
C ALA A 41 23.82 -11.44 33.13
N GLN A 42 24.98 -11.76 33.70
CA GLN A 42 25.56 -11.05 34.83
C GLN A 42 25.90 -9.59 34.50
N LEU A 43 26.41 -9.32 33.29
CA LEU A 43 26.73 -7.98 32.82
C LEU A 43 25.53 -7.22 32.27
N GLY A 44 24.40 -7.89 32.02
CA GLY A 44 23.29 -7.30 31.29
C GLY A 44 23.71 -6.89 29.87
N TYR A 45 24.71 -7.55 29.28
CA TYR A 45 25.19 -7.24 27.95
C TYR A 45 24.16 -7.57 26.90
N ARG A 46 23.84 -6.59 26.06
CA ARG A 46 23.03 -6.77 24.86
C ARG A 46 23.92 -6.58 23.62
N PRO A 47 23.93 -7.57 22.69
CA PRO A 47 24.62 -7.41 21.43
C PRO A 47 24.15 -6.12 20.72
N ASN A 48 25.10 -5.35 20.23
CA ASN A 48 24.76 -4.18 19.42
C ASN A 48 24.44 -4.64 17.99
N ALA A 49 23.17 -4.53 17.59
CA ALA A 49 22.69 -4.92 16.26
C ALA A 49 23.47 -4.22 15.14
N ASN A 50 23.85 -2.94 15.34
CA ASN A 50 24.65 -2.20 14.35
C ASN A 50 26.07 -2.77 14.22
N ALA A 51 26.68 -3.23 15.32
CA ALA A 51 27.98 -3.87 15.29
C ALA A 51 27.93 -5.27 14.64
N GLN A 52 26.84 -6.01 14.84
CA GLN A 52 26.61 -7.28 14.15
C GLN A 52 26.38 -7.07 12.66
N ALA A 53 25.50 -6.13 12.28
CA ALA A 53 25.28 -5.76 10.88
C ALA A 53 26.55 -5.27 10.18
N LEU A 54 27.46 -4.60 10.92
CA LEU A 54 28.77 -4.21 10.41
C LEU A 54 29.67 -5.43 10.11
N ALA A 55 29.64 -6.42 10.99
CA ALA A 55 30.47 -7.63 10.88
C ALA A 55 29.96 -8.61 9.82
N THR A 56 28.63 -8.72 9.66
CA THR A 56 27.96 -9.65 8.74
C THR A 56 27.61 -9.01 7.40
N GLN A 57 27.68 -7.68 7.28
CA GLN A 57 27.19 -6.87 6.17
C GLN A 57 25.68 -7.05 5.87
N VAL A 58 24.94 -7.70 6.75
CA VAL A 58 23.49 -7.97 6.64
C VAL A 58 22.80 -7.43 7.88
N SER A 59 21.74 -6.66 7.70
CA SER A 59 20.86 -6.19 8.75
C SER A 59 19.67 -7.16 8.93
N ASP A 60 19.23 -7.34 10.18
CA ASP A 60 17.98 -8.05 10.48
C ASP A 60 16.75 -7.15 10.33
N THR A 61 16.84 -6.20 9.41
CA THR A 61 15.80 -5.18 9.22
C THR A 61 15.35 -5.13 7.75
N ILE A 62 14.05 -5.14 7.54
CA ILE A 62 13.39 -4.88 6.27
C ILE A 62 12.96 -3.41 6.25
N GLY A 63 13.28 -2.69 5.18
CA GLY A 63 12.83 -1.33 4.99
C GLY A 63 11.50 -1.27 4.22
N VAL A 64 10.61 -0.38 4.63
CA VAL A 64 9.34 -0.13 3.95
C VAL A 64 9.18 1.36 3.74
N VAL A 65 8.98 1.79 2.49
CA VAL A 65 8.62 3.17 2.17
C VAL A 65 7.16 3.21 1.74
N VAL A 66 6.38 4.04 2.43
CA VAL A 66 4.96 4.29 2.15
C VAL A 66 4.71 5.79 2.02
N MET A 67 3.54 6.18 1.52
CA MET A 67 3.15 7.58 1.46
C MET A 67 2.97 8.15 2.87
N ASP A 68 2.06 7.58 3.63
CA ASP A 68 1.79 7.96 5.03
C ASP A 68 1.28 6.73 5.79
N VAL A 69 2.01 6.30 6.82
CA VAL A 69 1.65 5.13 7.64
C VAL A 69 0.36 5.32 8.44
N SER A 70 -0.11 6.57 8.61
CA SER A 70 -1.38 6.87 9.30
C SER A 70 -2.60 6.55 8.42
N ASP A 71 -2.44 6.45 7.11
CA ASP A 71 -3.50 6.00 6.22
C ASP A 71 -3.76 4.49 6.39
N ALA A 72 -5.05 4.12 6.52
CA ALA A 72 -5.47 2.74 6.76
C ALA A 72 -5.00 1.75 5.67
N PHE A 73 -4.90 2.19 4.42
CA PHE A 73 -4.39 1.40 3.31
C PHE A 73 -2.91 1.06 3.53
N PHE A 74 -2.08 2.07 3.82
CA PHE A 74 -0.66 1.86 4.07
C PHE A 74 -0.39 1.16 5.40
N GLY A 75 -1.22 1.40 6.42
CA GLY A 75 -1.20 0.64 7.67
C GLY A 75 -1.41 -0.86 7.45
N ALA A 76 -2.34 -1.23 6.56
CA ALA A 76 -2.56 -2.64 6.18
C ALA A 76 -1.38 -3.24 5.40
N LEU A 77 -0.73 -2.46 4.52
CA LEU A 77 0.49 -2.85 3.82
C LEU A 77 1.61 -3.15 4.82
N VAL A 78 1.91 -2.20 5.70
CA VAL A 78 2.99 -2.35 6.71
C VAL A 78 2.72 -3.54 7.62
N LYS A 79 1.48 -3.73 8.08
CA LYS A 79 1.10 -4.91 8.88
C LYS A 79 1.39 -6.22 8.14
N ALA A 80 1.09 -6.30 6.85
CA ALA A 80 1.34 -7.50 6.06
C ALA A 80 2.85 -7.77 5.88
N VAL A 81 3.66 -6.72 5.69
CA VAL A 81 5.12 -6.82 5.67
C VAL A 81 5.64 -7.32 7.02
N ASP A 82 5.17 -6.75 8.14
CA ASP A 82 5.60 -7.14 9.49
C ASP A 82 5.30 -8.61 9.78
N MET A 83 4.12 -9.10 9.39
CA MET A 83 3.76 -10.51 9.55
C MET A 83 4.72 -11.46 8.82
N VAL A 84 5.23 -11.09 7.63
CA VAL A 84 6.25 -11.87 6.92
C VAL A 84 7.60 -11.69 7.60
N ALA A 85 7.97 -10.46 7.96
CA ALA A 85 9.24 -10.16 8.63
C ALA A 85 9.42 -10.99 9.91
N GLN A 86 8.38 -11.12 10.73
CA GLN A 86 8.39 -11.94 11.95
C GLN A 86 8.70 -13.42 11.67
N GLN A 87 8.20 -14.01 10.57
CA GLN A 87 8.50 -15.39 10.19
C GLN A 87 10.00 -15.59 9.89
N TYR A 88 10.66 -14.53 9.41
CA TYR A 88 12.11 -14.52 9.12
C TYR A 88 12.94 -13.88 10.24
N GLN A 89 12.33 -13.66 11.43
CA GLN A 89 12.98 -13.05 12.61
C GLN A 89 13.62 -11.68 12.28
N LYS A 90 12.95 -10.90 11.44
CA LYS A 90 13.39 -9.55 11.03
C LYS A 90 12.50 -8.47 11.61
N ASN A 91 13.08 -7.29 11.79
CA ASN A 91 12.39 -6.07 12.18
C ASN A 91 11.95 -5.28 10.95
N VAL A 92 10.98 -4.38 11.10
CA VAL A 92 10.54 -3.47 10.06
C VAL A 92 10.92 -2.04 10.42
N LEU A 93 11.54 -1.33 9.47
CA LEU A 93 11.81 0.11 9.56
C LEU A 93 11.02 0.84 8.47
N ILE A 94 10.23 1.86 8.87
CA ILE A 94 9.28 2.54 8.00
C ILE A 94 9.80 3.95 7.67
N GLY A 95 9.72 4.33 6.40
CA GLY A 95 9.90 5.70 5.93
C GLY A 95 8.61 6.20 5.28
N ASN A 96 8.23 7.46 5.58
CA ASN A 96 7.12 8.14 4.93
C ASN A 96 7.62 9.07 3.83
N SER A 97 6.90 9.13 2.69
CA SER A 97 7.31 9.89 1.50
C SER A 97 6.37 11.05 1.16
N TYR A 98 5.11 10.99 1.57
CA TYR A 98 4.06 11.97 1.29
C TYR A 98 3.89 12.31 -0.21
N HIS A 99 4.30 11.39 -1.11
CA HIS A 99 4.36 11.60 -2.57
C HIS A 99 5.22 12.79 -2.99
N GLU A 100 6.23 13.14 -2.20
CA GLU A 100 7.22 14.17 -2.52
C GLU A 100 8.54 13.50 -2.92
N ALA A 101 9.05 13.79 -4.13
CA ALA A 101 10.23 13.13 -4.70
C ALA A 101 11.46 13.21 -3.76
N GLU A 102 11.70 14.37 -3.14
CA GLU A 102 12.82 14.54 -2.22
C GLU A 102 12.66 13.67 -0.96
N LYS A 103 11.44 13.59 -0.41
CA LYS A 103 11.15 12.74 0.75
C LYS A 103 11.22 11.26 0.42
N GLU A 104 10.72 10.85 -0.77
CA GLU A 104 10.87 9.46 -1.24
C GLU A 104 12.34 9.07 -1.35
N ARG A 105 13.14 9.89 -2.02
CA ARG A 105 14.59 9.66 -2.17
C ARG A 105 15.26 9.56 -0.80
N ASN A 106 15.03 10.53 0.08
CA ASN A 106 15.63 10.52 1.41
C ASN A 106 15.20 9.29 2.23
N ALA A 107 13.93 8.88 2.18
CA ALA A 107 13.45 7.70 2.89
C ALA A 107 14.18 6.43 2.41
N ILE A 108 14.32 6.23 1.09
CA ILE A 108 15.07 5.10 0.52
C ILE A 108 16.53 5.15 0.97
N GLU A 109 17.22 6.30 0.84
CA GLU A 109 18.60 6.46 1.23
C GLU A 109 18.83 6.21 2.72
N VAL A 110 17.92 6.67 3.60
CA VAL A 110 18.00 6.39 5.04
C VAL A 110 17.96 4.88 5.29
N LEU A 111 17.03 4.16 4.64
CA LEU A 111 16.93 2.71 4.78
C LEU A 111 18.17 1.98 4.26
N ILE A 112 18.76 2.45 3.16
CA ILE A 112 20.05 1.93 2.64
C ILE A 112 21.17 2.18 3.63
N ARG A 113 21.27 3.40 4.20
CA ARG A 113 22.26 3.72 5.25
C ARG A 113 22.10 2.87 6.51
N GLN A 114 20.85 2.48 6.82
CA GLN A 114 20.53 1.52 7.90
C GLN A 114 20.79 0.06 7.51
N ARG A 115 21.38 -0.17 6.32
CA ARG A 115 21.74 -1.50 5.79
C ARG A 115 20.54 -2.43 5.59
N CYS A 116 19.37 -1.87 5.33
CA CYS A 116 18.23 -2.67 4.88
C CYS A 116 18.52 -3.15 3.45
N ASN A 117 18.79 -4.43 3.27
CA ASN A 117 19.04 -5.05 1.96
C ASN A 117 17.80 -5.74 1.37
N ALA A 118 16.70 -5.74 2.10
CA ALA A 118 15.36 -6.02 1.60
C ALA A 118 14.51 -4.75 1.79
N LEU A 119 14.00 -4.17 0.70
CA LEU A 119 13.23 -2.94 0.70
C LEU A 119 11.91 -3.16 -0.05
N ILE A 120 10.79 -2.76 0.55
CA ILE A 120 9.49 -2.66 -0.11
C ILE A 120 9.17 -1.18 -0.28
N VAL A 121 9.04 -0.72 -1.52
CA VAL A 121 8.92 0.71 -1.81
C VAL A 121 7.65 1.00 -2.60
N HIS A 122 6.76 1.78 -2.00
CA HIS A 122 5.66 2.44 -2.69
C HIS A 122 6.12 3.83 -3.10
N SER A 123 6.51 3.98 -4.37
CA SER A 123 7.01 5.23 -4.95
C SER A 123 6.08 5.72 -6.04
N LYS A 124 5.77 7.01 -6.04
CA LYS A 124 4.93 7.66 -7.05
C LYS A 124 5.54 8.96 -7.59
N ALA A 125 6.55 9.51 -6.93
CA ALA A 125 7.13 10.80 -7.29
C ALA A 125 8.52 10.68 -7.94
N LEU A 126 9.25 9.58 -7.71
CA LEU A 126 10.54 9.35 -8.35
C LEU A 126 10.38 8.90 -9.80
N SER A 127 11.35 9.26 -10.65
CA SER A 127 11.44 8.79 -12.03
C SER A 127 11.85 7.32 -12.13
N ASP A 128 11.60 6.69 -13.29
CA ASP A 128 12.02 5.31 -13.53
C ASP A 128 13.55 5.17 -13.50
N GLU A 129 14.30 6.20 -13.93
CA GLU A 129 15.76 6.21 -13.90
C GLU A 129 16.28 6.22 -12.46
N GLU A 130 15.69 7.05 -11.57
CA GLU A 130 16.09 7.09 -10.17
C GLU A 130 15.76 5.78 -9.45
N LEU A 131 14.57 5.22 -9.69
CA LEU A 131 14.16 3.93 -9.14
C LEU A 131 15.07 2.80 -9.63
N THR A 132 15.44 2.81 -10.92
CA THR A 132 16.38 1.84 -11.51
C THR A 132 17.74 1.91 -10.79
N ALA A 133 18.29 3.11 -10.58
CA ALA A 133 19.56 3.27 -9.88
C ALA A 133 19.53 2.70 -8.45
N PHE A 134 18.44 2.91 -7.71
CA PHE A 134 18.26 2.30 -6.39
C PHE A 134 18.10 0.77 -6.46
N MET A 135 17.37 0.27 -7.46
CA MET A 135 17.18 -1.17 -7.65
C MET A 135 18.48 -1.88 -8.06
N GLU A 136 19.37 -1.22 -8.78
CA GLU A 136 20.72 -1.73 -9.08
C GLU A 136 21.61 -1.76 -7.82
N GLN A 137 21.52 -0.72 -6.99
CA GLN A 137 22.26 -0.65 -5.73
C GLN A 137 21.77 -1.67 -4.69
N VAL A 138 20.46 -1.96 -4.65
CA VAL A 138 19.82 -2.84 -3.67
C VAL A 138 19.10 -3.99 -4.37
N PRO A 139 19.73 -5.16 -4.56
CA PRO A 139 19.12 -6.31 -5.24
C PRO A 139 17.79 -6.79 -4.62
N GLY A 140 17.61 -6.55 -3.32
CA GLY A 140 16.37 -6.85 -2.58
C GLY A 140 15.36 -5.70 -2.56
N MET A 141 15.48 -4.68 -3.42
CA MET A 141 14.45 -3.64 -3.54
C MET A 141 13.34 -4.11 -4.46
N VAL A 142 12.10 -4.09 -3.97
CA VAL A 142 10.87 -4.42 -4.70
C VAL A 142 9.92 -3.23 -4.65
N LEU A 143 9.38 -2.88 -5.81
CA LEU A 143 8.35 -1.85 -5.93
C LEU A 143 6.97 -2.47 -5.77
N ILE A 144 6.10 -1.78 -5.03
CA ILE A 144 4.69 -2.14 -4.90
C ILE A 144 3.83 -1.03 -5.52
N ASN A 145 2.87 -1.44 -6.35
CA ASN A 145 2.00 -0.54 -7.11
C ASN A 145 2.76 0.47 -8.00
N ARG A 146 3.91 0.08 -8.51
CA ARG A 146 4.70 0.79 -9.51
C ARG A 146 5.37 -0.25 -10.41
N ILE A 147 5.36 0.00 -11.70
CA ILE A 147 6.01 -0.84 -12.70
C ILE A 147 7.16 -0.05 -13.32
N VAL A 148 8.36 -0.64 -13.30
CA VAL A 148 9.53 -0.09 -13.98
C VAL A 148 9.94 -1.04 -15.09
N PRO A 149 10.01 -0.59 -16.35
CA PRO A 149 10.45 -1.41 -17.48
C PRO A 149 11.82 -2.03 -17.24
N GLY A 150 12.01 -3.30 -17.58
CA GLY A 150 13.25 -4.03 -17.34
C GLY A 150 13.35 -4.69 -15.95
N TYR A 151 12.52 -4.28 -14.98
CA TYR A 151 12.53 -4.80 -13.61
C TYR A 151 11.19 -5.41 -13.18
N LEU A 152 10.41 -5.95 -14.11
CA LEU A 152 9.06 -6.49 -13.85
C LEU A 152 9.05 -7.56 -12.75
N HIS A 153 10.12 -8.36 -12.65
CA HIS A 153 10.30 -9.40 -11.63
C HIS A 153 10.48 -8.84 -10.20
N ARG A 154 10.68 -7.54 -10.06
CA ARG A 154 10.78 -6.80 -8.78
C ARG A 154 9.68 -5.74 -8.64
N CYS A 155 8.60 -5.86 -9.41
CA CYS A 155 7.45 -4.97 -9.35
C CYS A 155 6.20 -5.80 -9.07
N VAL A 156 5.44 -5.39 -8.06
CA VAL A 156 4.15 -6.00 -7.71
C VAL A 156 3.06 -4.98 -8.00
N GLY A 157 2.35 -5.16 -9.10
CA GLY A 157 1.34 -4.24 -9.61
C GLY A 157 -0.09 -4.67 -9.37
N LEU A 158 -1.02 -3.75 -9.62
CA LEU A 158 -2.47 -3.96 -9.64
C LEU A 158 -3.03 -3.50 -11.00
N ASP A 159 -3.98 -4.23 -11.55
CA ASP A 159 -4.74 -3.78 -12.72
C ASP A 159 -5.84 -2.79 -12.30
N ASN A 160 -5.44 -1.53 -12.11
CA ASN A 160 -6.33 -0.43 -11.74
C ASN A 160 -7.40 -0.16 -12.83
N ILE A 161 -7.04 -0.30 -14.11
CA ILE A 161 -7.96 -0.06 -15.22
C ILE A 161 -9.13 -1.05 -15.15
N SER A 162 -8.83 -2.35 -15.06
CA SER A 162 -9.87 -3.38 -14.95
C SER A 162 -10.73 -3.21 -13.69
N GLY A 163 -10.13 -2.76 -12.57
CA GLY A 163 -10.86 -2.45 -11.34
C GLY A 163 -11.89 -1.34 -11.54
N ALA A 164 -11.46 -0.25 -12.17
CA ALA A 164 -12.33 0.90 -12.45
C ALA A 164 -13.41 0.57 -13.50
N VAL A 165 -13.06 -0.23 -14.51
CA VAL A 165 -14.04 -0.78 -15.47
C VAL A 165 -15.11 -1.60 -14.75
N MET A 166 -14.74 -2.48 -13.80
CA MET A 166 -15.70 -3.26 -13.03
C MET A 166 -16.63 -2.39 -12.18
N ALA A 167 -16.08 -1.38 -11.48
CA ALA A 167 -16.87 -0.44 -10.69
C ALA A 167 -17.90 0.29 -11.55
N THR A 168 -17.44 0.87 -12.65
CA THR A 168 -18.29 1.66 -13.55
C THR A 168 -19.35 0.79 -14.26
N ARG A 169 -18.97 -0.40 -14.73
CA ARG A 169 -19.91 -1.35 -15.32
C ARG A 169 -20.98 -1.81 -14.34
N MET A 170 -20.65 -1.94 -13.04
CA MET A 170 -21.66 -2.24 -12.04
C MET A 170 -22.73 -1.15 -11.97
N LEU A 171 -22.35 0.12 -11.97
CA LEU A 171 -23.29 1.23 -12.00
C LEU A 171 -24.13 1.24 -13.30
N LEU A 172 -23.48 1.07 -14.45
CA LEU A 172 -24.13 0.98 -15.76
C LEU A 172 -25.15 -0.16 -15.82
N ASN A 173 -24.82 -1.35 -15.30
CA ASN A 173 -25.69 -2.52 -15.26
C ASN A 173 -26.87 -2.34 -14.29
N ASN A 174 -26.78 -1.41 -13.34
CA ASN A 174 -27.89 -0.99 -12.48
C ASN A 174 -28.70 0.18 -13.10
N GLY A 175 -28.49 0.49 -14.39
CA GLY A 175 -29.27 1.48 -15.13
C GLY A 175 -28.78 2.93 -14.99
N HIS A 176 -27.69 3.18 -14.25
CA HIS A 176 -27.12 4.51 -14.17
C HIS A 176 -26.36 4.84 -15.47
N GLN A 177 -26.73 5.91 -16.13
CA GLN A 177 -26.06 6.41 -17.36
C GLN A 177 -25.29 7.70 -17.10
N ARG A 178 -25.65 8.44 -16.05
CA ARG A 178 -25.01 9.71 -15.65
C ARG A 178 -24.22 9.42 -14.38
N ILE A 179 -22.95 9.05 -14.57
CA ILE A 179 -22.05 8.58 -13.53
C ILE A 179 -20.87 9.56 -13.43
N GLY A 180 -20.74 10.23 -12.28
CA GLY A 180 -19.59 11.09 -12.02
C GLY A 180 -18.35 10.30 -11.58
N TYR A 181 -17.20 10.97 -11.59
CA TYR A 181 -15.95 10.47 -11.04
C TYR A 181 -15.35 11.48 -10.05
N LEU A 182 -15.04 11.03 -8.83
CA LEU A 182 -14.28 11.79 -7.87
C LEU A 182 -12.81 11.37 -7.97
N ALA A 183 -12.00 12.23 -8.58
CA ALA A 183 -10.59 12.00 -8.82
C ALA A 183 -9.73 12.41 -7.62
N SER A 184 -8.59 11.75 -7.44
CA SER A 184 -7.54 12.26 -6.57
C SER A 184 -6.90 13.52 -7.17
N SER A 185 -6.58 14.51 -6.35
CA SER A 185 -5.77 15.66 -6.76
C SER A 185 -4.28 15.31 -6.95
N HIS A 186 -3.85 14.15 -6.49
CA HIS A 186 -2.49 13.67 -6.71
C HIS A 186 -2.35 13.20 -8.16
N ARG A 187 -1.36 13.74 -8.85
CA ARG A 187 -1.00 13.33 -10.22
C ARG A 187 -0.17 12.07 -10.19
N ILE A 188 -0.82 10.94 -9.99
CA ILE A 188 -0.21 9.62 -9.89
C ILE A 188 -0.88 8.65 -10.84
N GLU A 189 -0.12 7.66 -11.28
CA GLU A 189 -0.53 6.65 -12.27
C GLU A 189 -1.85 5.95 -11.89
N ASP A 190 -2.07 5.64 -10.63
CA ASP A 190 -3.30 4.98 -10.17
C ASP A 190 -4.56 5.81 -10.47
N ASN A 191 -4.46 7.15 -10.27
CA ASN A 191 -5.58 8.04 -10.56
C ASN A 191 -5.87 8.09 -12.06
N GLU A 192 -4.82 8.16 -12.88
CA GLU A 192 -4.94 8.15 -14.33
C GLU A 192 -5.55 6.84 -14.85
N GLN A 193 -5.08 5.69 -14.33
CA GLN A 193 -5.58 4.37 -14.70
C GLN A 193 -7.03 4.14 -14.26
N ARG A 194 -7.41 4.59 -13.05
CA ARG A 194 -8.80 4.49 -12.58
C ARG A 194 -9.74 5.41 -13.37
N TYR A 195 -9.29 6.61 -13.71
CA TYR A 195 -10.01 7.52 -14.59
C TYR A 195 -10.20 6.92 -15.98
N GLU A 196 -9.14 6.35 -16.56
CA GLU A 196 -9.20 5.68 -17.86
C GLU A 196 -10.22 4.53 -17.84
N GLY A 197 -10.22 3.70 -16.79
CA GLY A 197 -11.15 2.60 -16.65
C GLY A 197 -12.62 3.07 -16.54
N TRP A 198 -12.89 4.17 -15.81
CA TRP A 198 -14.19 4.81 -15.75
C TRP A 198 -14.63 5.29 -17.13
N LEU A 199 -13.78 6.03 -17.85
CA LEU A 199 -14.05 6.55 -19.17
C LEU A 199 -14.32 5.43 -20.18
N ARG A 200 -13.47 4.40 -20.19
CA ARG A 200 -13.60 3.24 -21.08
C ARG A 200 -14.94 2.53 -20.89
N ALA A 201 -15.36 2.28 -19.65
CA ALA A 201 -16.63 1.60 -19.38
C ALA A 201 -17.85 2.43 -19.84
N LEU A 202 -17.80 3.76 -19.71
CA LEU A 202 -18.83 4.66 -20.25
C LEU A 202 -18.89 4.63 -21.77
N GLN A 203 -17.74 4.72 -22.42
CA GLN A 203 -17.62 4.70 -23.90
C GLN A 203 -18.14 3.38 -24.48
N GLU A 204 -17.93 2.24 -23.83
CA GLU A 204 -18.49 0.95 -24.25
C GLU A 204 -20.04 0.95 -24.31
N ARG A 205 -20.69 1.87 -23.60
CA ARG A 205 -22.15 2.09 -23.63
C ARG A 205 -22.58 3.30 -24.43
N GLY A 206 -21.66 3.88 -25.22
CA GLY A 206 -21.92 5.06 -26.04
C GLY A 206 -22.11 6.36 -25.24
N VAL A 207 -21.68 6.38 -23.97
CA VAL A 207 -21.75 7.57 -23.12
C VAL A 207 -20.42 8.32 -23.19
N VAL A 208 -20.49 9.59 -23.58
CA VAL A 208 -19.36 10.52 -23.54
C VAL A 208 -19.59 11.49 -22.38
N PRO A 209 -18.85 11.34 -21.27
CA PRO A 209 -19.03 12.20 -20.11
C PRO A 209 -18.47 13.60 -20.39
N PRO A 210 -19.19 14.68 -20.04
CA PRO A 210 -18.63 16.03 -20.08
C PRO A 210 -17.68 16.22 -18.88
N ASP A 211 -16.76 17.17 -18.97
CA ASP A 211 -15.81 17.50 -17.90
C ASP A 211 -16.51 17.84 -16.58
N SER A 212 -17.75 18.32 -16.65
CA SER A 212 -18.55 18.64 -15.48
C SER A 212 -18.92 17.40 -14.63
N TRP A 213 -18.74 16.17 -15.12
CA TRP A 213 -18.93 14.94 -14.33
C TRP A 213 -17.69 14.56 -13.52
N LEU A 214 -16.63 15.35 -13.60
CA LEU A 214 -15.38 15.16 -12.89
C LEU A 214 -15.21 16.24 -11.82
N ALA A 215 -14.92 15.84 -10.59
CA ALA A 215 -14.39 16.72 -9.55
C ALA A 215 -13.18 16.07 -8.90
N SER A 216 -12.26 16.86 -8.36
CA SER A 216 -11.03 16.35 -7.74
C SER A 216 -10.81 16.93 -6.35
N GLY A 217 -10.23 16.12 -5.46
CA GLY A 217 -9.87 16.50 -4.10
C GLY A 217 -8.72 15.67 -3.56
N SER A 218 -8.21 16.01 -2.39
CA SER A 218 -7.25 15.13 -1.70
C SER A 218 -7.86 13.73 -1.50
N PRO A 219 -7.05 12.67 -1.56
CA PRO A 219 -7.55 11.28 -1.51
C PRO A 219 -7.92 10.83 -0.07
N ASP A 220 -8.54 11.72 0.68
CA ASP A 220 -9.03 11.56 2.05
C ASP A 220 -10.53 11.89 2.15
N MET A 221 -11.10 11.76 3.35
CA MET A 221 -12.53 12.02 3.57
C MET A 221 -12.89 13.49 3.31
N GLN A 222 -12.05 14.45 3.72
CA GLN A 222 -12.32 15.88 3.54
C GLN A 222 -12.30 16.25 2.05
N GLY A 223 -11.31 15.76 1.31
CA GLY A 223 -11.23 15.98 -0.14
C GLY A 223 -12.37 15.33 -0.90
N GLY A 224 -12.82 14.15 -0.47
CA GLY A 224 -13.99 13.47 -1.04
C GLY A 224 -15.30 14.21 -0.80
N GLU A 225 -15.49 14.78 0.40
CA GLU A 225 -16.64 15.61 0.75
C GLU A 225 -16.67 16.89 -0.09
N ALA A 226 -15.56 17.63 -0.13
CA ALA A 226 -15.46 18.88 -0.90
C ALA A 226 -15.70 18.63 -2.41
N ALA A 227 -15.07 17.61 -2.97
CA ALA A 227 -15.25 17.25 -4.37
C ALA A 227 -16.69 16.83 -4.70
N MET A 228 -17.37 16.14 -3.78
CA MET A 228 -18.77 15.76 -3.99
C MET A 228 -19.71 16.97 -3.94
N VAL A 229 -19.51 17.91 -3.02
CA VAL A 229 -20.26 19.18 -2.96
C VAL A 229 -20.11 19.94 -4.27
N GLU A 230 -18.88 20.07 -4.76
CA GLU A 230 -18.59 20.71 -6.06
C GLU A 230 -19.30 20.00 -7.22
N LEU A 231 -19.26 18.67 -7.25
CA LEU A 231 -19.87 17.88 -8.31
C LEU A 231 -21.38 18.01 -8.32
N LEU A 232 -22.04 18.01 -7.16
CA LEU A 232 -23.49 18.24 -7.00
C LEU A 232 -23.88 19.63 -7.49
N GLY A 233 -23.10 20.66 -7.15
CA GLY A 233 -23.36 22.04 -7.58
C GLY A 233 -23.28 22.23 -9.10
N ARG A 234 -22.40 21.47 -9.78
CA ARG A 234 -22.22 21.54 -11.23
C ARG A 234 -23.22 20.71 -12.03
N ASN A 235 -23.69 19.60 -11.46
CA ASN A 235 -24.46 18.57 -12.20
C ASN A 235 -25.59 17.93 -11.39
N PRO A 236 -26.71 18.62 -11.25
CA PRO A 236 -27.87 18.08 -10.53
C PRO A 236 -28.49 16.81 -11.14
N GLY A 237 -28.02 16.40 -12.31
CA GLY A 237 -28.58 15.21 -13.00
C GLY A 237 -27.77 13.94 -12.87
N LEU A 238 -26.67 13.91 -12.12
CA LEU A 238 -25.96 12.66 -11.82
C LEU A 238 -26.83 11.75 -10.96
N THR A 239 -26.71 10.45 -11.17
CA THR A 239 -27.43 9.44 -10.38
C THR A 239 -26.51 8.48 -9.67
N ALA A 240 -25.22 8.53 -9.98
CA ALA A 240 -24.20 7.73 -9.34
C ALA A 240 -22.84 8.40 -9.44
N VAL A 241 -21.91 7.98 -8.58
CA VAL A 241 -20.50 8.40 -8.64
C VAL A 241 -19.61 7.19 -8.33
N PHE A 242 -18.48 7.14 -9.04
CA PHE A 242 -17.33 6.31 -8.71
C PHE A 242 -16.27 7.20 -8.07
N ALA A 243 -15.87 6.91 -6.83
CA ALA A 243 -14.84 7.62 -6.11
C ALA A 243 -13.48 6.92 -6.25
N TYR A 244 -12.42 7.71 -6.38
CA TYR A 244 -11.04 7.23 -6.50
C TYR A 244 -10.70 6.18 -5.45
N ASN A 245 -11.08 6.41 -4.18
CA ASN A 245 -10.88 5.46 -3.08
C ASN A 245 -12.05 5.49 -2.08
N ASP A 246 -12.00 4.57 -1.10
CA ASP A 246 -13.06 4.45 -0.07
C ASP A 246 -13.07 5.63 0.90
N SER A 247 -11.92 6.27 1.16
CA SER A 247 -11.87 7.48 2.00
C SER A 247 -12.63 8.63 1.34
N MET A 248 -12.40 8.89 0.07
CA MET A 248 -13.17 9.89 -0.69
C MET A 248 -14.64 9.50 -0.78
N ALA A 249 -14.95 8.21 -0.96
CA ALA A 249 -16.33 7.73 -0.98
C ALA A 249 -17.04 7.98 0.37
N ALA A 250 -16.36 7.77 1.49
CA ALA A 250 -16.91 8.06 2.82
C ALA A 250 -17.22 9.55 3.00
N GLY A 251 -16.31 10.44 2.56
CA GLY A 251 -16.56 11.89 2.54
C GLY A 251 -17.72 12.27 1.62
N ALA A 252 -17.79 11.65 0.44
CA ALA A 252 -18.91 11.86 -0.49
C ALA A 252 -20.26 11.44 0.11
N LEU A 253 -20.31 10.37 0.92
CA LEU A 253 -21.54 10.00 1.66
C LEU A 253 -21.99 11.11 2.63
N THR A 254 -21.05 11.76 3.33
CA THR A 254 -21.34 12.89 4.21
C THR A 254 -21.95 14.03 3.40
N ALA A 255 -21.32 14.44 2.30
CA ALA A 255 -21.81 15.51 1.44
C ALA A 255 -23.23 15.21 0.88
N LEU A 256 -23.46 13.97 0.42
CA LEU A 256 -24.78 13.55 -0.08
C LEU A 256 -25.83 13.63 1.02
N LYS A 257 -25.55 13.13 2.22
CA LYS A 257 -26.45 13.17 3.37
C LYS A 257 -26.80 14.59 3.79
N ASP A 258 -25.81 15.49 3.87
CA ASP A 258 -26.00 16.87 4.28
C ASP A 258 -26.80 17.68 3.24
N ASN A 259 -26.77 17.27 1.97
CA ASN A 259 -27.62 17.80 0.90
C ASN A 259 -28.96 17.07 0.73
N GLY A 260 -29.35 16.18 1.66
CA GLY A 260 -30.62 15.48 1.66
C GLY A 260 -30.74 14.40 0.56
N VAL A 261 -29.62 13.95 0.00
CA VAL A 261 -29.58 12.94 -1.05
C VAL A 261 -29.38 11.55 -0.43
N ALA A 262 -30.43 10.74 -0.42
CA ALA A 262 -30.38 9.40 0.16
C ALA A 262 -29.57 8.42 -0.71
N VAL A 263 -28.63 7.71 -0.11
CA VAL A 263 -27.85 6.61 -0.71
C VAL A 263 -28.31 5.30 -0.05
N PRO A 264 -28.66 4.29 -0.80
CA PRO A 264 -28.62 4.16 -2.27
C PRO A 264 -29.89 4.60 -3.00
N GLN A 265 -30.95 5.05 -2.33
CA GLN A 265 -32.31 5.23 -2.88
C GLN A 265 -32.34 6.25 -4.04
N HIS A 266 -31.66 7.37 -3.89
CA HIS A 266 -31.64 8.45 -4.87
C HIS A 266 -30.33 8.52 -5.63
N PHE A 267 -29.24 8.02 -5.04
CA PHE A 267 -27.91 8.13 -5.59
C PHE A 267 -27.06 6.89 -5.25
N SER A 268 -26.34 6.36 -6.21
CA SER A 268 -25.46 5.21 -6.00
C SER A 268 -23.99 5.64 -5.91
N LEU A 269 -23.22 4.97 -5.03
CA LEU A 269 -21.82 5.29 -4.80
C LEU A 269 -20.98 4.01 -4.77
N ILE A 270 -19.84 4.04 -5.47
CA ILE A 270 -18.82 2.99 -5.42
C ILE A 270 -17.48 3.60 -5.04
N GLY A 271 -16.75 2.94 -4.13
CA GLY A 271 -15.36 3.25 -3.77
C GLY A 271 -14.34 2.31 -4.44
N PHE A 272 -13.11 2.41 -3.95
CA PHE A 272 -11.98 1.55 -4.31
C PHE A 272 -11.10 1.34 -3.08
N ASP A 273 -10.42 0.21 -2.97
CA ASP A 273 -9.45 -0.28 -1.98
C ASP A 273 -10.01 -1.34 -1.03
N ASP A 274 -11.28 -1.31 -0.64
CA ASP A 274 -11.93 -2.15 0.39
C ASP A 274 -11.23 -2.02 1.77
N ILE A 275 -10.89 -0.79 2.15
CA ILE A 275 -10.37 -0.50 3.50
C ILE A 275 -11.47 -0.59 4.56
N PRO A 276 -11.13 -0.70 5.87
CA PRO A 276 -12.12 -0.92 6.93
C PRO A 276 -13.30 0.03 6.92
N ILE A 277 -13.11 1.30 6.58
CA ILE A 277 -14.18 2.31 6.55
C ILE A 277 -15.36 1.87 5.66
N ALA A 278 -15.10 1.17 4.56
CA ALA A 278 -16.15 0.72 3.65
C ALA A 278 -17.22 -0.17 4.30
N ARG A 279 -16.90 -0.83 5.42
CA ARG A 279 -17.83 -1.66 6.20
C ARG A 279 -18.57 -0.90 7.29
N TYR A 280 -18.07 0.25 7.69
CA TYR A 280 -18.58 1.02 8.84
C TYR A 280 -19.32 2.29 8.45
N THR A 281 -19.37 2.62 7.16
CA THR A 281 -20.29 3.64 6.63
C THR A 281 -21.74 3.16 6.64
N ASP A 282 -22.68 4.12 6.63
CA ASP A 282 -24.10 3.86 6.45
C ASP A 282 -24.61 4.68 5.25
N PRO A 283 -24.97 4.01 4.14
CA PRO A 283 -24.87 2.55 3.87
C PRO A 283 -23.44 2.05 3.76
N GLN A 284 -23.22 0.75 3.99
CA GLN A 284 -21.94 0.11 3.74
C GLN A 284 -21.55 0.26 2.27
N LEU A 285 -20.30 0.65 2.01
CA LEU A 285 -19.82 0.94 0.65
C LEU A 285 -19.59 -0.33 -0.17
N THR A 286 -20.21 -0.39 -1.33
CA THR A 286 -19.78 -1.20 -2.46
C THR A 286 -18.47 -0.64 -2.96
N THR A 287 -17.46 -1.48 -3.16
CA THR A 287 -16.10 -1.05 -3.49
C THR A 287 -15.36 -2.08 -4.34
N VAL A 288 -14.25 -1.70 -4.88
CA VAL A 288 -13.29 -2.60 -5.54
C VAL A 288 -12.19 -2.95 -4.55
N ARG A 289 -12.02 -4.24 -4.26
CA ARG A 289 -10.97 -4.69 -3.34
C ARG A 289 -9.61 -4.64 -4.01
N TYR A 290 -8.72 -3.88 -3.39
CA TYR A 290 -7.30 -3.88 -3.62
C TYR A 290 -6.65 -4.91 -2.67
N PRO A 291 -6.06 -6.00 -3.16
CA PRO A 291 -5.54 -7.06 -2.28
C PRO A 291 -4.18 -6.67 -1.67
N VAL A 292 -4.08 -5.50 -1.03
CA VAL A 292 -2.84 -4.89 -0.55
C VAL A 292 -2.03 -5.82 0.37
N ALA A 293 -2.70 -6.58 1.24
CA ALA A 293 -2.03 -7.51 2.14
C ALA A 293 -1.34 -8.65 1.38
N SER A 294 -1.99 -9.21 0.34
CA SER A 294 -1.40 -10.26 -0.50
C SER A 294 -0.26 -9.73 -1.34
N MET A 295 -0.40 -8.52 -1.88
CA MET A 295 0.65 -7.85 -2.64
C MET A 295 1.87 -7.54 -1.76
N ALA A 296 1.65 -7.01 -0.56
CA ALA A 296 2.71 -6.71 0.39
C ALA A 296 3.44 -7.98 0.87
N LYS A 297 2.70 -9.07 1.10
CA LYS A 297 3.29 -10.37 1.41
C LYS A 297 4.22 -10.83 0.29
N LEU A 298 3.74 -10.87 -0.94
CA LEU A 298 4.55 -11.25 -2.09
C LEU A 298 5.77 -10.34 -2.27
N ALA A 299 5.58 -9.01 -2.18
CA ALA A 299 6.67 -8.05 -2.31
C ALA A 299 7.76 -8.27 -1.26
N THR A 300 7.37 -8.64 -0.02
CA THR A 300 8.33 -8.94 1.05
C THR A 300 9.10 -10.23 0.77
N GLU A 301 8.43 -11.28 0.32
CA GLU A 301 9.07 -12.55 -0.05
C GLU A 301 10.06 -12.36 -1.21
N LEU A 302 9.67 -11.59 -2.23
CA LEU A 302 10.56 -11.24 -3.35
C LEU A 302 11.75 -10.39 -2.90
N ALA A 303 11.55 -9.42 -2.00
CA ALA A 303 12.62 -8.60 -1.47
C ALA A 303 13.66 -9.44 -0.70
N LEU A 304 13.20 -10.40 0.11
CA LEU A 304 14.07 -11.33 0.82
C LEU A 304 14.81 -12.27 -0.14
N GLN A 305 14.15 -12.76 -1.19
CA GLN A 305 14.78 -13.58 -2.22
C GLN A 305 15.82 -12.80 -3.02
N GLY A 306 15.52 -11.53 -3.38
CA GLY A 306 16.43 -10.64 -4.07
C GLY A 306 17.69 -10.33 -3.23
N ALA A 307 17.51 -10.06 -1.94
CA ALA A 307 18.61 -9.86 -0.99
C ALA A 307 19.50 -11.12 -0.83
N ALA A 308 18.93 -12.31 -1.05
CA ALA A 308 19.64 -13.59 -1.02
C ALA A 308 20.21 -14.02 -2.40
N GLY A 309 20.00 -13.25 -3.47
CA GLY A 309 20.41 -13.59 -4.83
C GLY A 309 19.66 -14.78 -5.44
N LYS A 310 18.40 -15.00 -5.01
CA LYS A 310 17.58 -16.18 -5.39
C LYS A 310 16.31 -15.79 -6.18
N LEU A 311 16.25 -14.58 -6.72
CA LEU A 311 15.06 -14.08 -7.39
C LEU A 311 14.91 -14.68 -8.80
N ASP A 312 13.69 -15.11 -9.17
CA ASP A 312 13.36 -15.50 -10.53
C ASP A 312 13.11 -14.25 -11.39
N ILE A 313 13.98 -14.01 -12.34
CA ILE A 313 13.94 -12.82 -13.22
C ILE A 313 12.89 -12.92 -14.34
N SER A 314 12.31 -14.08 -14.57
CA SER A 314 11.28 -14.30 -15.61
C SER A 314 9.86 -13.99 -15.13
N ALA A 315 9.64 -13.89 -13.82
CA ALA A 315 8.33 -13.71 -13.23
C ALA A 315 7.81 -12.27 -13.39
N THR A 316 6.49 -12.14 -13.54
CA THR A 316 5.76 -10.86 -13.50
C THR A 316 4.62 -10.97 -12.51
N HIS A 317 4.36 -9.88 -11.77
CA HIS A 317 3.42 -9.91 -10.64
C HIS A 317 2.40 -8.79 -10.79
N CYS A 318 1.27 -9.09 -11.42
CA CYS A 318 0.13 -8.19 -11.52
C CYS A 318 -1.10 -8.84 -10.88
N PHE A 319 -1.64 -8.18 -9.88
CA PHE A 319 -2.85 -8.63 -9.18
C PHE A 319 -4.10 -8.09 -9.86
N MET A 320 -5.14 -8.92 -9.86
CA MET A 320 -6.46 -8.52 -10.33
C MET A 320 -7.30 -8.07 -9.15
N PRO A 321 -7.93 -6.87 -9.20
CA PRO A 321 -8.86 -6.44 -8.19
C PRO A 321 -10.17 -7.24 -8.26
N THR A 322 -11.00 -7.17 -7.20
CA THR A 322 -12.30 -7.83 -7.15
C THR A 322 -13.38 -6.89 -6.65
N LEU A 323 -14.57 -6.97 -7.24
CA LEU A 323 -15.71 -6.17 -6.82
C LEU A 323 -16.34 -6.75 -5.53
N VAL A 324 -16.51 -5.89 -4.52
CA VAL A 324 -17.18 -6.21 -3.25
C VAL A 324 -18.50 -5.47 -3.18
N ARG A 325 -19.60 -6.20 -3.38
CA ARG A 325 -20.95 -5.64 -3.32
C ARG A 325 -21.41 -5.48 -1.87
N ARG A 326 -21.93 -4.27 -1.55
CA ARG A 326 -22.58 -3.94 -0.28
C ARG A 326 -23.86 -3.16 -0.54
N HIS A 327 -24.13 -2.13 0.21
CA HIS A 327 -25.45 -1.49 0.25
C HIS A 327 -25.51 -0.10 -0.42
N SER A 328 -24.40 0.45 -0.91
CA SER A 328 -24.34 1.81 -1.49
C SER A 328 -24.74 1.90 -2.97
N VAL A 329 -25.18 0.80 -3.58
CA VAL A 329 -25.61 0.75 -4.98
C VAL A 329 -26.95 0.05 -5.09
N THR A 330 -27.90 0.65 -5.81
CA THR A 330 -29.20 0.08 -6.15
C THR A 330 -29.52 0.31 -7.61
N PRO A 331 -30.42 -0.47 -8.23
CA PRO A 331 -30.93 -0.14 -9.54
C PRO A 331 -31.55 1.25 -9.58
N LYS A 332 -31.24 2.01 -10.63
CA LYS A 332 -31.84 3.34 -10.85
C LYS A 332 -33.37 3.18 -10.89
N GLN A 333 -34.08 3.83 -9.97
CA GLN A 333 -35.52 3.90 -10.01
C GLN A 333 -35.95 4.74 -11.22
N ASN A 334 -36.71 4.13 -12.12
CA ASN A 334 -37.41 4.90 -13.13
C ASN A 334 -38.49 5.71 -12.39
N VAL A 335 -38.36 7.04 -12.41
CA VAL A 335 -39.47 7.90 -11.98
C VAL A 335 -40.66 7.56 -12.90
N VAL A 336 -41.61 6.75 -12.42
CA VAL A 336 -42.88 6.57 -13.09
C VAL A 336 -43.61 7.91 -12.97
N THR A 337 -43.55 8.70 -14.03
CA THR A 337 -44.41 9.89 -14.16
C THR A 337 -45.81 9.36 -14.21
N ILE A 338 -46.50 9.38 -13.07
CA ILE A 338 -47.95 9.14 -13.06
C ILE A 338 -48.57 10.35 -13.74
N THR A 339 -48.78 10.24 -15.05
CA THR A 339 -49.70 11.14 -15.75
C THR A 339 -51.09 10.82 -15.21
N ASN A 340 -51.57 11.68 -14.31
CA ASN A 340 -52.98 11.64 -13.93
C ASN A 340 -53.85 11.82 -15.19
N PRO A 341 -54.92 11.02 -15.34
CA PRO A 341 -55.84 11.10 -16.48
C PRO A 341 -56.64 12.39 -16.51
#